data_a83f396b23c77e810d9885be1a8941f8
#
_entry.id   a83f396b23c77e810d9885be1a8941f8
#
_cell.length_a   1.000
_cell.length_b   1.000
_cell.length_c   1.000
_cell.angle_alpha   90.00
_cell.angle_beta   90.00
_cell.angle_gamma   90.00
#
_symmetry.space_group_name_H-M   'P 1'
#
loop_
_entity.id
_entity.type
_entity.pdbx_description
1 polymer ?
#
loop_
_entity_poly.entity_id
_entity_poly.type
_entity_poly.pdbx_seq_one_letter_code
_entity_poly.pdbx_strand_id
1 'polypeptide(L)'
;GLNSFAQTNSTSGAPTAGIVAATKKFLATLDDAQRGKVVFDFKDEAQRKRWSNLPTAIFKRQGLRMGDLTKPQREGVLAVLAAALSTQGYEKILQIVEAEELLKKSSGQTIVGRDEYYVSFLGQPSTTEPWMIQFGGHHLGLNITLAGEQRTLAPSHTGAQPAIYELEGKTVRPLGRETDK
;
A
#
# COMPACT_ATOMS: atom_id res chain seq x y z
N GLY A 1 8.86 37.44 13.74
CA GLY A 1 8.19 36.76 12.65
C GLY A 1 8.73 35.35 12.55
N LEU A 2 7.91 34.35 12.95
CA LEU A 2 8.22 32.92 12.78
C LEU A 2 7.75 32.53 11.37
N ASN A 3 8.67 32.35 10.43
CA ASN A 3 8.38 31.75 9.14
C ASN A 3 8.23 30.24 9.35
N SER A 4 6.98 29.76 9.34
CA SER A 4 6.65 28.36 9.22
C SER A 4 6.97 27.91 7.79
N PHE A 5 8.07 27.20 7.59
CA PHE A 5 8.33 26.47 6.35
C PHE A 5 7.44 25.23 6.33
N ALA A 6 6.29 25.32 5.70
CA ALA A 6 5.56 24.14 5.25
C ALA A 6 6.42 23.45 4.18
N GLN A 7 7.11 22.35 4.54
CA GLN A 7 7.71 21.47 3.55
C GLN A 7 6.59 20.80 2.75
N THR A 8 6.31 21.35 1.58
CA THR A 8 5.55 20.64 0.56
C THR A 8 6.44 19.55 0.00
N ASN A 9 6.32 18.33 0.56
CA ASN A 9 6.87 17.14 -0.07
C ASN A 9 6.15 16.96 -1.42
N SER A 10 6.74 17.48 -2.48
CA SER A 10 6.32 17.17 -3.84
C SER A 10 6.67 15.72 -4.13
N THR A 11 5.75 14.82 -3.83
CA THR A 11 5.83 13.45 -4.32
C THR A 11 5.68 13.49 -5.84
N SER A 12 6.74 13.18 -6.58
CA SER A 12 6.73 13.05 -8.03
C SER A 12 5.96 11.79 -8.47
N GLY A 13 4.68 11.73 -8.13
CA GLY A 13 3.76 10.68 -8.54
C GLY A 13 2.89 11.16 -9.72
N ALA A 14 2.15 10.24 -10.34
CA ALA A 14 1.19 10.59 -11.38
C ALA A 14 0.18 11.64 -10.87
N PRO A 15 -0.35 12.54 -11.75
CA PRO A 15 -1.45 13.41 -11.39
C PRO A 15 -2.61 12.63 -10.75
N THR A 16 -3.39 13.28 -9.87
CA THR A 16 -4.53 12.62 -9.19
C THR A 16 -5.45 11.89 -10.18
N ALA A 17 -5.66 12.44 -11.37
CA ALA A 17 -6.43 11.79 -12.43
C ALA A 17 -5.89 10.40 -12.81
N GLY A 18 -4.57 10.21 -12.85
CA GLY A 18 -3.94 8.91 -13.13
C GLY A 18 -4.21 7.89 -12.03
N ILE A 19 -4.15 8.31 -10.78
CA ILE A 19 -4.45 7.44 -9.62
C ILE A 19 -5.92 7.03 -9.63
N VAL A 20 -6.82 7.98 -9.88
CA VAL A 20 -8.27 7.74 -10.01
C VAL A 20 -8.55 6.75 -11.15
N ALA A 21 -7.93 6.93 -12.31
CA ALA A 21 -8.11 6.04 -13.46
C ALA A 21 -7.64 4.61 -13.14
N ALA A 22 -6.45 4.45 -12.54
CA ALA A 22 -5.93 3.14 -12.13
C ALA A 22 -6.86 2.46 -11.10
N THR A 23 -7.34 3.21 -10.10
CA THR A 23 -8.25 2.68 -9.08
C THR A 23 -9.59 2.27 -9.68
N LYS A 24 -10.20 3.09 -10.52
CA LYS A 24 -11.46 2.74 -11.21
C LYS A 24 -11.30 1.51 -12.10
N LYS A 25 -10.17 1.40 -12.82
CA LYS A 25 -9.86 0.22 -13.63
C LYS A 25 -9.77 -1.04 -12.78
N PHE A 26 -9.08 -0.98 -11.64
CA PHE A 26 -9.03 -2.10 -10.69
C PHE A 26 -10.43 -2.47 -10.18
N LEU A 27 -11.19 -1.49 -9.67
CA LEU A 27 -12.54 -1.71 -9.13
C LEU A 27 -13.49 -2.31 -10.17
N ALA A 28 -13.31 -2.00 -11.47
CA ALA A 28 -14.11 -2.58 -12.54
C ALA A 28 -13.86 -4.09 -12.79
N THR A 29 -12.75 -4.63 -12.28
CA THR A 29 -12.45 -6.08 -12.36
C THR A 29 -13.10 -6.90 -11.26
N LEU A 30 -13.71 -6.26 -10.27
CA LEU A 30 -14.28 -6.88 -9.09
C LEU A 30 -15.75 -7.22 -9.26
N ASP A 31 -16.16 -8.36 -8.74
CA ASP A 31 -17.58 -8.67 -8.55
C ASP A 31 -18.17 -7.85 -7.39
N ASP A 32 -19.49 -7.92 -7.20
CA ASP A 32 -20.21 -7.14 -6.18
C ASP A 32 -19.79 -7.52 -4.75
N ALA A 33 -19.51 -8.80 -4.50
CA ALA A 33 -19.06 -9.28 -3.19
C ALA A 33 -17.64 -8.77 -2.87
N GLN A 34 -16.73 -8.77 -3.83
CA GLN A 34 -15.40 -8.21 -3.69
C GLN A 34 -15.45 -6.69 -3.49
N ARG A 35 -16.30 -6.01 -4.28
CA ARG A 35 -16.49 -4.57 -4.20
C ARG A 35 -17.02 -4.14 -2.84
N GLY A 36 -18.00 -4.86 -2.29
CA GLY A 36 -18.54 -4.64 -0.94
C GLY A 36 -17.53 -4.86 0.18
N LYS A 37 -16.45 -5.64 -0.06
CA LYS A 37 -15.38 -5.86 0.91
C LYS A 37 -14.27 -4.84 0.86
N VAL A 38 -14.07 -4.16 -0.28
CA VAL A 38 -12.90 -3.31 -0.53
C VAL A 38 -13.19 -1.82 -0.41
N VAL A 39 -14.44 -1.39 -0.62
CA VAL A 39 -14.83 0.02 -0.56
C VAL A 39 -15.64 0.29 0.71
N PHE A 40 -15.17 1.25 1.50
CA PHE A 40 -15.75 1.71 2.76
C PHE A 40 -16.20 3.17 2.63
N ASP A 41 -17.07 3.63 3.52
CA ASP A 41 -17.36 5.06 3.63
C ASP A 41 -16.08 5.85 4.01
N PHE A 42 -15.92 7.04 3.44
CA PHE A 42 -14.76 7.88 3.77
C PHE A 42 -14.75 8.27 5.26
N LYS A 43 -15.91 8.36 5.89
CA LYS A 43 -16.07 8.70 7.31
C LYS A 43 -16.01 7.49 8.24
N ASP A 44 -15.76 6.27 7.72
CA ASP A 44 -15.59 5.08 8.55
C ASP A 44 -14.31 5.19 9.38
N GLU A 45 -14.44 5.75 10.57
CA GLU A 45 -13.36 5.95 11.55
C GLU A 45 -12.72 4.62 11.98
N ALA A 46 -13.50 3.55 12.08
CA ALA A 46 -13.01 2.24 12.48
C ALA A 46 -12.09 1.66 11.40
N GLN A 47 -12.50 1.74 10.12
CA GLN A 47 -11.67 1.29 9.01
C GLN A 47 -10.45 2.20 8.82
N ARG A 48 -10.61 3.52 8.95
CA ARG A 48 -9.50 4.48 8.84
C ARG A 48 -8.36 4.17 9.80
N LYS A 49 -8.66 3.71 11.00
CA LYS A 49 -7.68 3.32 12.04
C LYS A 49 -7.25 1.86 11.95
N ARG A 50 -7.84 1.07 11.05
CA ARG A 50 -7.58 -0.37 10.91
C ARG A 50 -6.38 -0.64 10.01
N TRP A 51 -5.20 -0.25 10.48
CA TRP A 51 -3.93 -0.58 9.86
C TRP A 51 -2.90 -0.97 10.92
N SER A 52 -1.94 -1.80 10.57
CA SER A 52 -0.88 -2.28 11.46
C SER A 52 0.25 -2.89 10.64
N ASN A 53 1.43 -2.97 11.25
CA ASN A 53 2.60 -3.69 10.73
C ASN A 53 2.70 -5.14 11.26
N LEU A 54 1.74 -5.59 12.05
CA LEU A 54 1.73 -6.95 12.62
C LEU A 54 1.25 -7.99 11.61
N PRO A 55 1.65 -9.27 11.75
CA PRO A 55 1.15 -10.37 10.93
C PRO A 55 -0.36 -10.51 10.99
N THR A 56 -0.96 -11.10 9.93
CA THR A 56 -2.41 -11.24 9.78
C THR A 56 -3.07 -12.01 10.92
N ALA A 57 -2.40 -13.00 11.52
CA ALA A 57 -2.94 -13.76 12.65
C ALA A 57 -3.06 -12.92 13.94
N ILE A 58 -2.23 -11.88 14.08
CA ILE A 58 -2.22 -11.00 15.26
C ILE A 58 -3.14 -9.80 15.05
N PHE A 59 -3.15 -9.25 13.84
CA PHE A 59 -3.99 -8.11 13.48
C PHE A 59 -4.87 -8.40 12.28
N LYS A 60 -6.19 -8.47 12.50
CA LYS A 60 -7.18 -8.77 11.48
C LYS A 60 -7.49 -7.54 10.63
N ARG A 61 -7.05 -7.55 9.37
CA ARG A 61 -7.33 -6.50 8.38
C ARG A 61 -8.69 -6.72 7.73
N GLN A 62 -9.26 -5.65 7.20
CA GLN A 62 -10.40 -5.68 6.27
C GLN A 62 -9.93 -5.22 4.89
N GLY A 63 -10.78 -5.44 3.88
CA GLY A 63 -10.43 -5.23 2.49
C GLY A 63 -10.24 -6.55 1.74
N LEU A 64 -9.59 -6.50 0.59
CA LEU A 64 -9.28 -7.69 -0.20
C LEU A 64 -7.85 -8.13 0.08
N ARG A 65 -7.71 -9.41 0.42
CA ARG A 65 -6.41 -10.07 0.60
C ARG A 65 -5.81 -10.38 -0.78
N MET A 66 -4.54 -10.04 -0.99
CA MET A 66 -3.85 -10.25 -2.26
C MET A 66 -3.86 -11.71 -2.72
N GLY A 67 -3.78 -12.66 -1.78
CA GLY A 67 -3.84 -14.09 -2.07
C GLY A 67 -5.18 -14.57 -2.65
N ASP A 68 -6.27 -13.84 -2.40
CA ASP A 68 -7.62 -14.19 -2.87
C ASP A 68 -7.94 -13.55 -4.23
N LEU A 69 -7.06 -12.71 -4.76
CA LEU A 69 -7.22 -12.04 -6.03
C LEU A 69 -6.68 -12.88 -7.21
N THR A 70 -7.34 -12.77 -8.34
CA THR A 70 -6.79 -13.27 -9.60
C THR A 70 -5.52 -12.52 -9.99
N LYS A 71 -4.70 -13.08 -10.90
CA LYS A 71 -3.49 -12.40 -11.38
C LYS A 71 -3.78 -11.01 -11.94
N PRO A 72 -4.77 -10.80 -12.85
CA PRO A 72 -5.11 -9.46 -13.34
C PRO A 72 -5.55 -8.50 -12.25
N GLN A 73 -6.28 -8.98 -11.23
CA GLN A 73 -6.69 -8.15 -10.09
C GLN A 73 -5.48 -7.71 -9.23
N ARG A 74 -4.53 -8.62 -8.97
CA ARG A 74 -3.27 -8.27 -8.28
C ARG A 74 -2.47 -7.23 -9.05
N GLU A 75 -2.33 -7.40 -10.36
CA GLU A 75 -1.68 -6.41 -11.24
C GLU A 75 -2.40 -5.06 -11.19
N GLY A 76 -3.73 -5.06 -11.07
CA GLY A 76 -4.54 -3.86 -10.88
C GLY A 76 -4.21 -3.11 -9.57
N VAL A 77 -4.09 -3.84 -8.45
CA VAL A 77 -3.65 -3.24 -7.16
C VAL A 77 -2.25 -2.64 -7.28
N LEU A 78 -1.31 -3.38 -7.90
CA LEU A 78 0.05 -2.89 -8.10
C LEU A 78 0.08 -1.63 -9.00
N ALA A 79 -0.77 -1.56 -10.02
CA ALA A 79 -0.91 -0.37 -10.85
C ALA A 79 -1.44 0.85 -10.08
N VAL A 80 -2.37 0.64 -9.13
CA VAL A 80 -2.83 1.71 -8.22
C VAL A 80 -1.67 2.22 -7.37
N LEU A 81 -0.88 1.33 -6.76
CA LEU A 81 0.27 1.71 -5.94
C LEU A 81 1.35 2.43 -6.78
N ALA A 82 1.63 1.94 -7.98
CA ALA A 82 2.59 2.57 -8.90
C ALA A 82 2.15 3.99 -9.32
N ALA A 83 0.84 4.21 -9.48
CA ALA A 83 0.30 5.55 -9.79
C ALA A 83 0.34 6.47 -8.56
N ALA A 84 0.13 5.94 -7.34
CA ALA A 84 0.02 6.73 -6.12
C ALA A 84 1.36 7.08 -5.47
N LEU A 85 2.42 6.33 -5.75
CA LEU A 85 3.74 6.46 -5.15
C LEU A 85 4.76 7.00 -6.16
N SER A 86 5.88 7.52 -5.67
CA SER A 86 7.05 7.74 -6.51
C SER A 86 7.64 6.41 -6.98
N THR A 87 8.42 6.42 -8.07
CA THR A 87 9.11 5.22 -8.56
C THR A 87 9.91 4.53 -7.45
N GLN A 88 10.67 5.31 -6.69
CA GLN A 88 11.47 4.80 -5.56
C GLN A 88 10.60 4.25 -4.42
N GLY A 89 9.49 4.92 -4.10
CA GLY A 89 8.53 4.44 -3.09
C GLY A 89 7.89 3.12 -3.51
N TYR A 90 7.50 3.02 -4.77
CA TYR A 90 6.91 1.79 -5.31
C TYR A 90 7.92 0.63 -5.32
N GLU A 91 9.15 0.85 -5.78
CA GLU A 91 10.22 -0.15 -5.73
C GLU A 91 10.47 -0.65 -4.29
N LYS A 92 10.53 0.27 -3.32
CA LYS A 92 10.67 -0.09 -1.90
C LYS A 92 9.54 -1.00 -1.43
N ILE A 93 8.29 -0.71 -1.77
CA ILE A 93 7.15 -1.55 -1.41
C ILE A 93 7.28 -2.96 -2.00
N LEU A 94 7.66 -3.08 -3.26
CA LEU A 94 7.89 -4.39 -3.89
C LEU A 94 9.00 -5.17 -3.20
N GLN A 95 10.11 -4.51 -2.83
CA GLN A 95 11.21 -5.12 -2.10
C GLN A 95 10.80 -5.60 -0.69
N ILE A 96 9.98 -4.83 0.03
CA ILE A 96 9.43 -5.24 1.33
C ILE A 96 8.53 -6.48 1.17
N VAL A 97 7.64 -6.48 0.18
CA VAL A 97 6.75 -7.62 -0.11
C VAL A 97 7.55 -8.87 -0.50
N GLU A 98 8.66 -8.72 -1.25
CA GLU A 98 9.55 -9.85 -1.58
C GLU A 98 10.31 -10.36 -0.34
N ALA A 99 10.79 -9.48 0.53
CA ALA A 99 11.40 -9.87 1.81
C ALA A 99 10.42 -10.75 2.65
N GLU A 100 9.16 -10.38 2.70
CA GLU A 100 8.10 -11.15 3.37
C GLU A 100 7.90 -12.54 2.75
N GLU A 101 7.98 -12.65 1.44
CA GLU A 101 7.88 -13.95 0.75
C GLU A 101 9.10 -14.85 1.07
N LEU A 102 10.29 -14.27 1.19
CA LEU A 102 11.48 -14.98 1.64
C LEU A 102 11.37 -15.40 3.12
N LEU A 103 10.83 -14.54 3.97
CA LEU A 103 10.54 -14.87 5.37
C LEU A 103 9.56 -16.05 5.47
N LYS A 104 8.48 -16.06 4.69
CA LYS A 104 7.55 -17.16 4.59
C LYS A 104 8.26 -18.47 4.22
N LYS A 105 9.07 -18.44 3.16
CA LYS A 105 9.82 -19.62 2.69
C LYS A 105 10.81 -20.14 3.72
N SER A 106 11.51 -19.27 4.42
CA SER A 106 12.54 -19.66 5.39
C SER A 106 11.97 -20.11 6.73
N SER A 107 10.87 -19.51 7.19
CA SER A 107 10.25 -19.81 8.48
C SER A 107 9.15 -20.86 8.42
N GLY A 108 8.60 -21.15 7.25
CA GLY A 108 7.43 -22.01 7.06
C GLY A 108 6.10 -21.39 7.55
N GLN A 109 6.11 -20.11 7.97
CA GLN A 109 4.91 -19.44 8.49
C GLN A 109 3.96 -19.06 7.36
N THR A 110 2.67 -19.39 7.52
CA THR A 110 1.62 -19.06 6.54
C THR A 110 0.95 -17.70 6.78
N ILE A 111 1.28 -17.05 7.90
CA ILE A 111 0.70 -15.76 8.33
C ILE A 111 1.45 -14.53 7.81
N VAL A 112 2.48 -14.75 6.99
CA VAL A 112 3.31 -13.75 6.33
C VAL A 112 3.45 -14.09 4.84
N GLY A 113 4.08 -13.22 4.07
CA GLY A 113 4.30 -13.39 2.64
C GLY A 113 3.41 -12.49 1.80
N ARG A 114 3.68 -12.48 0.48
CA ARG A 114 3.01 -11.58 -0.47
C ARG A 114 1.49 -11.71 -0.52
N ASP A 115 0.96 -12.88 -0.20
CA ASP A 115 -0.48 -13.14 -0.21
C ASP A 115 -1.21 -12.52 0.99
N GLU A 116 -0.48 -12.18 2.08
CA GLU A 116 -1.01 -11.64 3.33
C GLU A 116 -1.07 -10.11 3.37
N TYR A 117 -0.95 -9.47 2.21
CA TYR A 117 -1.21 -8.04 2.06
C TYR A 117 -2.68 -7.78 1.71
N TYR A 118 -3.20 -6.65 2.17
CA TYR A 118 -4.60 -6.26 2.00
C TYR A 118 -4.69 -4.88 1.37
N VAL A 119 -5.69 -4.68 0.51
CA VAL A 119 -6.05 -3.39 -0.06
C VAL A 119 -7.46 -3.01 0.35
N SER A 120 -7.69 -1.75 0.67
CA SER A 120 -9.01 -1.15 0.86
C SER A 120 -9.02 0.30 0.40
N PHE A 121 -10.21 0.80 0.10
CA PHE A 121 -10.46 2.19 -0.27
C PHE A 121 -11.54 2.78 0.65
N LEU A 122 -11.34 4.00 1.10
CA LEU A 122 -12.34 4.74 1.86
C LEU A 122 -12.78 5.94 1.00
N GLY A 123 -14.06 6.01 0.71
CA GLY A 123 -14.63 6.93 -0.27
C GLY A 123 -14.50 6.41 -1.70
N GLN A 124 -15.05 7.15 -2.65
CA GLN A 124 -14.99 6.83 -4.07
C GLN A 124 -13.80 7.53 -4.74
N PRO A 125 -13.09 6.87 -5.67
CA PRO A 125 -12.01 7.52 -6.41
C PRO A 125 -12.49 8.78 -7.12
N SER A 126 -11.97 9.93 -6.71
CA SER A 126 -12.37 11.25 -7.17
C SER A 126 -11.17 12.16 -7.39
N THR A 127 -11.26 13.05 -8.37
CA THR A 127 -10.28 14.11 -8.60
C THR A 127 -10.54 15.36 -7.76
N THR A 128 -11.68 15.44 -7.05
CA THR A 128 -12.09 16.60 -6.26
C THR A 128 -12.39 16.25 -4.82
N GLU A 129 -13.20 15.19 -4.60
CA GLU A 129 -13.61 14.77 -3.27
C GLU A 129 -12.52 13.97 -2.56
N PRO A 130 -12.45 14.04 -1.22
CA PRO A 130 -11.48 13.27 -0.45
C PRO A 130 -11.78 11.78 -0.47
N TRP A 131 -10.73 10.98 -0.64
CA TRP A 131 -10.76 9.52 -0.53
C TRP A 131 -9.40 8.98 -0.10
N MET A 132 -9.31 7.71 0.27
CA MET A 132 -8.11 7.12 0.81
C MET A 132 -7.86 5.74 0.20
N ILE A 133 -6.58 5.42 0.00
CA ILE A 133 -6.06 4.09 -0.31
C ILE A 133 -5.38 3.58 0.94
N GLN A 134 -5.75 2.39 1.40
CA GLN A 134 -4.99 1.65 2.42
C GLN A 134 -4.40 0.39 1.78
N PHE A 135 -3.11 0.17 1.99
CA PHE A 135 -2.44 -1.06 1.60
C PHE A 135 -1.46 -1.47 2.69
N GLY A 136 -1.47 -2.75 3.08
CA GLY A 136 -0.56 -3.19 4.11
C GLY A 136 -0.63 -4.66 4.45
N GLY A 137 0.37 -5.09 5.18
CA GLY A 137 0.59 -6.44 5.67
C GLY A 137 1.57 -6.43 6.82
N HIS A 138 2.26 -7.53 7.06
CA HIS A 138 3.38 -7.55 7.99
C HIS A 138 4.47 -6.60 7.49
N HIS A 139 5.08 -5.85 8.38
CA HIS A 139 6.12 -4.84 8.14
C HIS A 139 5.74 -3.64 7.25
N LEU A 140 4.50 -3.56 6.74
CA LEU A 140 4.08 -2.48 5.86
C LEU A 140 2.68 -1.98 6.20
N GLY A 141 2.54 -0.67 6.35
CA GLY A 141 1.26 0.02 6.42
C GLY A 141 1.33 1.32 5.64
N LEU A 142 0.49 1.45 4.62
CA LEU A 142 0.36 2.65 3.81
C LEU A 142 -1.06 3.18 3.90
N ASN A 143 -1.18 4.47 4.24
CA ASN A 143 -2.43 5.20 4.21
C ASN A 143 -2.22 6.44 3.36
N ILE A 144 -2.79 6.44 2.14
CA ILE A 144 -2.65 7.51 1.17
C ILE A 144 -4.00 8.21 1.06
N THR A 145 -4.08 9.44 1.57
CA THR A 145 -5.28 10.28 1.43
C THR A 145 -5.09 11.24 0.28
N LEU A 146 -6.10 11.32 -0.59
CA LEU A 146 -6.17 12.25 -1.71
C LEU A 146 -7.35 13.20 -1.51
N ALA A 147 -7.15 14.50 -1.80
CA ALA A 147 -8.17 15.53 -1.78
C ALA A 147 -7.83 16.55 -2.88
N GLY A 148 -8.49 16.45 -4.03
CA GLY A 148 -8.05 17.16 -5.22
C GLY A 148 -6.62 16.77 -5.61
N GLU A 149 -5.76 17.75 -5.86
CA GLU A 149 -4.34 17.52 -6.16
C GLU A 149 -3.46 17.31 -4.91
N GLN A 150 -4.03 17.47 -3.72
CA GLN A 150 -3.30 17.26 -2.48
C GLN A 150 -3.26 15.76 -2.11
N ARG A 151 -2.11 15.33 -1.61
CA ARG A 151 -1.86 13.94 -1.18
C ARG A 151 -1.10 13.91 0.12
N THR A 152 -1.49 13.01 0.99
CA THR A 152 -0.79 12.73 2.25
C THR A 152 -0.55 11.23 2.38
N LEU A 153 0.70 10.86 2.69
CA LEU A 153 1.08 9.48 3.04
C LEU A 153 1.33 9.43 4.55
N ALA A 154 0.24 9.40 5.31
CA ALA A 154 0.28 9.37 6.77
C ALA A 154 -1.04 8.80 7.34
N PRO A 155 -0.96 7.98 8.40
CA PRO A 155 0.26 7.37 8.92
C PRO A 155 0.83 6.31 7.97
N SER A 156 2.16 6.12 7.99
CA SER A 156 2.82 5.07 7.21
C SER A 156 3.88 4.36 8.03
N HIS A 157 4.07 3.08 7.77
CA HIS A 157 5.11 2.25 8.38
C HIS A 157 5.79 1.41 7.32
N THR A 158 7.10 1.37 7.34
CA THR A 158 7.92 0.50 6.49
C THR A 158 8.94 -0.24 7.34
N GLY A 159 8.98 -1.55 7.25
CA GLY A 159 9.95 -2.45 7.84
C GLY A 159 10.36 -3.52 6.81
N ALA A 160 11.38 -4.30 7.10
CA ALA A 160 11.79 -5.41 6.24
C ALA A 160 12.43 -6.53 7.06
N GLN A 161 12.02 -7.76 6.78
CA GLN A 161 12.62 -8.97 7.31
C GLN A 161 12.60 -10.06 6.22
N PRO A 162 13.78 -10.52 5.74
CA PRO A 162 15.10 -10.05 6.14
C PRO A 162 15.38 -8.59 5.70
N ALA A 163 16.24 -7.90 6.46
CA ALA A 163 16.63 -6.52 6.14
C ALA A 163 17.52 -6.44 4.90
N ILE A 164 18.23 -7.54 4.57
CA ILE A 164 19.14 -7.69 3.42
C ILE A 164 18.89 -9.08 2.84
N TYR A 165 18.78 -9.17 1.52
CA TYR A 165 18.64 -10.46 0.82
C TYR A 165 19.22 -10.39 -0.60
N GLU A 166 19.45 -11.55 -1.20
CA GLU A 166 19.90 -11.67 -2.59
C GLU A 166 18.68 -11.98 -3.49
N LEU A 167 18.56 -11.24 -4.58
CA LEU A 167 17.56 -11.46 -5.62
C LEU A 167 18.24 -11.35 -6.99
N GLU A 168 18.19 -12.42 -7.78
CA GLU A 168 18.78 -12.48 -9.12
C GLU A 168 20.26 -12.02 -9.16
N GLY A 169 21.05 -12.43 -8.15
CA GLY A 169 22.46 -12.08 -8.02
C GLY A 169 22.74 -10.64 -7.59
N LYS A 170 21.73 -9.92 -7.12
CA LYS A 170 21.87 -8.56 -6.58
C LYS A 170 21.50 -8.51 -5.12
N THR A 171 22.32 -7.84 -4.31
CA THR A 171 22.00 -7.56 -2.91
C THR A 171 20.89 -6.50 -2.84
N VAL A 172 19.77 -6.84 -2.20
CA VAL A 172 18.63 -5.96 -2.00
C VAL A 172 18.56 -5.54 -0.54
N ARG A 173 18.44 -4.25 -0.30
CA ARG A 173 18.25 -3.61 1.02
C ARG A 173 17.04 -2.69 0.96
N PRO A 174 15.83 -3.17 1.28
CA PRO A 174 14.59 -2.40 1.11
C PRO A 174 14.62 -1.02 1.79
N LEU A 175 15.30 -0.93 2.94
CA LEU A 175 15.43 0.30 3.73
C LEU A 175 16.84 0.90 3.68
N GLY A 176 17.69 0.51 2.72
CA GLY A 176 19.08 0.95 2.65
C GLY A 176 19.25 2.47 2.58
N ARG A 177 18.34 3.17 1.90
CA ARG A 177 18.36 4.64 1.81
C ARG A 177 18.11 5.35 3.14
N GLU A 178 17.38 4.72 4.05
CA GLU A 178 17.08 5.22 5.41
C GLU A 178 18.15 4.85 6.43
N THR A 179 18.82 3.70 6.23
CA THR A 179 19.78 3.14 7.19
C THR A 179 21.23 3.50 6.90
N ASP A 180 21.57 3.87 5.64
CA ASP A 180 22.94 4.13 5.20
C ASP A 180 23.30 5.64 5.21
N LYS A 181 22.63 6.43 6.06
CA LYS A 181 22.90 7.89 6.24
C LYS A 181 23.82 8.15 7.39
#